data_ee312d5f45ac0cf6207cb5e3e0e998ff
#
_entry.id   ee312d5f45ac0cf6207cb5e3e0e998ff
#
_cell.length_a   1.000
_cell.length_b   1.000
_cell.length_c   1.000
_cell.angle_alpha   90.00
_cell.angle_beta   90.00
_cell.angle_gamma   90.00
#
_symmetry.space_group_name_H-M   'P 1'
#
loop_
_entity.id
_entity.type
_entity.pdbx_description
1 polymer ?
#
loop_
_entity_poly.entity_id
_entity_poly.type
_entity_poly.pdbx_seq_one_letter_code
_entity_poly.pdbx_strand_id
1 'polypeptide(L)'
;ATTEIYTLSLHDALPISMGRAIVRNPKVFLMDEPLSNLDAKLRGQMRVEISKLHQRLQATIIYVTHDQTEAMTLGTRIVVMKDGVIQQVDSPQNLYDKPCNKFVAGFIGAPQMNMIDADVKESGADVTLTFGGHTITLPAEKAKIVKEKGYVGKTVTIGIRPEDLHDDEAWLQASPKNEIGRAHV
;
A
#
# COMPACT_ATOMS: atom_id res chain seq x y z
N ALA A 1 46.41 28.73 9.72
CA ALA A 1 45.47 27.62 9.79
C ALA A 1 44.25 27.97 8.94
N THR A 2 44.19 27.45 7.73
CA THR A 2 43.08 27.67 6.80
C THR A 2 41.95 26.73 7.23
N THR A 3 40.89 27.30 7.76
CA THR A 3 39.65 26.51 8.04
C THR A 3 38.94 26.31 6.72
N GLU A 4 39.13 25.18 6.09
CA GLU A 4 38.30 24.77 4.94
C GLU A 4 36.91 24.40 5.47
N ILE A 5 35.92 25.23 5.18
CA ILE A 5 34.52 24.96 5.44
C ILE A 5 34.03 24.07 4.29
N TYR A 6 33.99 22.75 4.52
CA TYR A 6 33.33 21.83 3.61
C TYR A 6 31.83 21.96 3.81
N THR A 7 31.15 22.67 2.91
CA THR A 7 29.71 22.57 2.73
C THR A 7 29.41 21.22 2.11
N LEU A 8 29.15 20.21 2.93
CA LEU A 8 28.63 18.93 2.45
C LEU A 8 27.24 19.19 1.85
N SER A 9 27.12 18.94 0.55
CA SER A 9 25.82 18.90 -0.10
C SER A 9 24.95 17.88 0.61
N LEU A 10 23.66 18.16 0.76
CA LEU A 10 22.66 17.19 1.24
C LEU A 10 22.71 15.87 0.44
N HIS A 11 23.14 15.94 -0.82
CA HIS A 11 23.38 14.80 -1.69
C HIS A 11 24.47 13.84 -1.19
N ASP A 12 25.50 14.39 -0.53
CA ASP A 12 26.64 13.61 -0.06
C ASP A 12 26.49 13.16 1.40
N ALA A 13 25.62 13.83 2.15
CA ALA A 13 25.44 13.57 3.59
C ALA A 13 24.88 12.18 3.89
N LEU A 14 23.90 11.71 3.13
CA LEU A 14 23.30 10.39 3.34
C LEU A 14 24.25 9.24 3.00
N PRO A 15 24.89 9.18 1.82
CA PRO A 15 25.91 8.16 1.52
C PRO A 15 27.08 8.14 2.53
N ILE A 16 27.52 9.31 3.00
CA ILE A 16 28.60 9.41 3.99
C ILE A 16 28.14 8.86 5.35
N SER A 17 26.95 9.23 5.81
CA SER A 17 26.42 8.75 7.09
C SER A 17 26.16 7.25 7.08
N MET A 18 25.63 6.74 5.96
CA MET A 18 25.46 5.29 5.74
C MET A 18 26.82 4.58 5.70
N GLY A 19 27.81 5.12 4.98
CA GLY A 19 29.17 4.57 4.95
C GLY A 19 29.79 4.46 6.34
N ARG A 20 29.65 5.49 7.18
CA ARG A 20 30.13 5.48 8.58
C ARG A 20 29.43 4.41 9.42
N ALA A 21 28.12 4.21 9.23
CA ALA A 21 27.37 3.18 9.94
C ALA A 21 27.80 1.77 9.49
N ILE A 22 28.02 1.57 8.19
CA ILE A 22 28.44 0.28 7.60
C ILE A 22 29.81 -0.18 8.12
N VAL A 23 30.77 0.74 8.20
CA VAL A 23 32.14 0.43 8.68
C VAL A 23 32.14 -0.14 10.10
N ARG A 24 31.14 0.17 10.90
CA ARG A 24 30.98 -0.36 12.27
C ARG A 24 30.42 -1.78 12.31
N ASN A 25 30.01 -2.34 11.20
CA ASN A 25 29.40 -3.67 11.06
C ASN A 25 28.31 -3.97 12.11
N PRO A 26 27.29 -3.12 12.24
CA PRO A 26 26.27 -3.26 13.26
C PRO A 26 25.35 -4.45 12.94
N LYS A 27 24.80 -5.08 13.96
CA LYS A 27 23.78 -6.15 13.82
C LYS A 27 22.41 -5.58 13.41
N VAL A 28 22.14 -4.32 13.75
CA VAL A 28 20.88 -3.63 13.48
C VAL A 28 21.16 -2.21 13.00
N PHE A 29 20.52 -1.81 11.91
CA PHE A 29 20.47 -0.43 11.44
C PHE A 29 19.12 0.18 11.77
N LEU A 30 19.15 1.41 12.30
CA LEU A 30 17.96 2.24 12.50
C LEU A 30 18.02 3.41 11.51
N MET A 31 17.02 3.51 10.65
CA MET A 31 16.90 4.57 9.66
C MET A 31 15.56 5.27 9.84
N ASP A 32 15.61 6.54 10.21
CA ASP A 32 14.43 7.36 10.43
C ASP A 32 14.30 8.36 9.27
N GLU A 33 13.31 8.14 8.41
CA GLU A 33 13.01 8.93 7.20
C GLU A 33 14.25 9.32 6.36
N PRO A 34 15.13 8.38 6.01
CA PRO A 34 16.44 8.73 5.45
C PRO A 34 16.37 9.40 4.07
N LEU A 35 15.27 9.22 3.34
CA LEU A 35 15.11 9.75 1.98
C LEU A 35 14.18 10.97 1.88
N SER A 36 13.62 11.45 3.01
CA SER A 36 12.60 12.51 3.03
C SER A 36 13.05 13.81 2.38
N ASN A 37 14.34 14.17 2.53
CA ASN A 37 14.91 15.42 2.04
C ASN A 37 15.50 15.34 0.62
N LEU A 38 15.31 14.24 -0.09
CA LEU A 38 15.84 14.03 -1.45
C LEU A 38 14.78 14.31 -2.52
N ASP A 39 15.23 14.78 -3.68
CA ASP A 39 14.37 14.87 -4.86
C ASP A 39 13.94 13.49 -5.36
N ALA A 40 12.88 13.43 -6.18
CA ALA A 40 12.27 12.18 -6.63
C ALA A 40 13.25 11.26 -7.40
N LYS A 41 14.15 11.83 -8.22
CA LYS A 41 15.13 11.07 -9.01
C LYS A 41 16.16 10.43 -8.09
N LEU A 42 16.73 11.23 -7.20
CA LEU A 42 17.73 10.75 -6.25
C LEU A 42 17.14 9.75 -5.25
N ARG A 43 15.91 9.98 -4.79
CA ARG A 43 15.18 9.04 -3.93
C ARG A 43 15.04 7.67 -4.59
N GLY A 44 14.69 7.63 -5.89
CA GLY A 44 14.64 6.39 -6.66
C GLY A 44 15.99 5.65 -6.71
N GLN A 45 17.07 6.36 -6.95
CA GLN A 45 18.43 5.78 -6.97
C GLN A 45 18.83 5.25 -5.58
N MET A 46 18.57 6.02 -4.53
CA MET A 46 18.93 5.63 -3.17
C MET A 46 18.14 4.41 -2.67
N ARG A 47 16.88 4.23 -3.07
CA ARG A 47 16.14 2.99 -2.77
C ARG A 47 16.84 1.76 -3.33
N VAL A 48 17.33 1.82 -4.56
CA VAL A 48 18.09 0.72 -5.16
C VAL A 48 19.37 0.44 -4.37
N GLU A 49 20.10 1.48 -3.97
CA GLU A 49 21.35 1.31 -3.20
C GLU A 49 21.09 0.75 -1.79
N ILE A 50 20.03 1.18 -1.11
CA ILE A 50 19.63 0.62 0.20
C ILE A 50 19.24 -0.85 0.05
N SER A 51 18.51 -1.22 -0.99
CA SER A 51 18.16 -2.62 -1.26
C SER A 51 19.40 -3.49 -1.47
N LYS A 52 20.34 -3.04 -2.31
CA LYS A 52 21.63 -3.73 -2.50
C LYS A 52 22.43 -3.85 -1.21
N LEU A 53 22.43 -2.78 -0.40
CA LEU A 53 23.10 -2.75 0.89
C LEU A 53 22.52 -3.81 1.85
N HIS A 54 21.20 -3.87 1.96
CA HIS A 54 20.51 -4.86 2.77
C HIS A 54 20.88 -6.29 2.36
N GLN A 55 20.85 -6.57 1.05
CA GLN A 55 21.23 -7.88 0.52
C GLN A 55 22.69 -8.26 0.83
N ARG A 56 23.60 -7.28 0.76
CA ARG A 56 25.03 -7.51 1.01
C ARG A 56 25.37 -7.68 2.49
N LEU A 57 24.74 -6.88 3.36
CA LEU A 57 25.08 -6.85 4.79
C LEU A 57 24.38 -7.95 5.59
N GLN A 58 23.23 -8.46 5.11
CA GLN A 58 22.41 -9.45 5.84
C GLN A 58 22.07 -9.01 7.26
N ALA A 59 22.09 -7.70 7.52
CA ALA A 59 21.78 -7.11 8.81
C ALA A 59 20.28 -6.78 8.92
N THR A 60 19.78 -6.75 10.15
CA THR A 60 18.41 -6.26 10.38
C THR A 60 18.36 -4.76 10.19
N ILE A 61 17.45 -4.28 9.34
CA ILE A 61 17.23 -2.85 9.12
C ILE A 61 15.82 -2.51 9.62
N ILE A 62 15.73 -1.55 10.54
CA ILE A 62 14.47 -0.91 10.91
C ILE A 62 14.42 0.43 10.18
N TYR A 63 13.48 0.54 9.27
CA TYR A 63 13.33 1.68 8.37
C TYR A 63 11.99 2.36 8.62
N VAL A 64 12.02 3.61 9.07
CA VAL A 64 10.83 4.43 9.29
C VAL A 64 10.63 5.33 8.08
N THR A 65 9.44 5.37 7.55
CA THR A 65 9.06 6.22 6.42
C THR A 65 7.55 6.50 6.43
N HIS A 66 7.17 7.64 5.86
CA HIS A 66 5.79 7.95 5.52
C HIS A 66 5.48 7.68 4.02
N ASP A 67 6.50 7.32 3.23
CA ASP A 67 6.36 7.00 1.81
C ASP A 67 6.05 5.50 1.63
N GLN A 68 4.84 5.21 1.15
CA GLN A 68 4.38 3.84 0.91
C GLN A 68 5.25 3.12 -0.13
N THR A 69 5.73 3.84 -1.16
CA THR A 69 6.56 3.26 -2.21
C THR A 69 7.88 2.76 -1.64
N GLU A 70 8.47 3.51 -0.69
CA GLU A 70 9.66 3.06 0.03
C GLU A 70 9.36 1.81 0.84
N ALA A 71 8.32 1.85 1.67
CA ALA A 71 7.94 0.72 2.51
C ALA A 71 7.66 -0.55 1.69
N MET A 72 6.86 -0.43 0.62
CA MET A 72 6.47 -1.57 -0.23
C MET A 72 7.63 -2.12 -1.07
N THR A 73 8.62 -1.28 -1.40
CA THR A 73 9.77 -1.69 -2.23
C THR A 73 10.93 -2.27 -1.40
N LEU A 74 11.20 -1.69 -0.23
CA LEU A 74 12.35 -2.04 0.60
C LEU A 74 12.01 -3.06 1.68
N GLY A 75 10.78 -3.02 2.20
CA GLY A 75 10.37 -3.83 3.34
C GLY A 75 10.17 -5.30 2.99
N THR A 76 10.77 -6.20 3.77
CA THR A 76 10.41 -7.62 3.77
C THR A 76 9.22 -7.87 4.68
N ARG A 77 9.05 -7.03 5.69
CA ARG A 77 7.91 -6.97 6.60
C ARG A 77 7.63 -5.52 6.93
N ILE A 78 6.37 -5.12 6.86
CA ILE A 78 5.92 -3.74 7.11
C ILE A 78 5.04 -3.72 8.34
N VAL A 79 5.22 -2.70 9.17
CA VAL A 79 4.37 -2.37 10.31
C VAL A 79 3.57 -1.13 9.95
N VAL A 80 2.27 -1.26 9.74
CA VAL A 80 1.38 -0.13 9.53
C VAL A 80 0.91 0.39 10.88
N MET A 81 1.11 1.68 11.12
CA MET A 81 0.75 2.33 12.38
C MET A 81 -0.24 3.48 12.15
N LYS A 82 -1.11 3.71 13.10
CA LYS A 82 -2.00 4.87 13.18
C LYS A 82 -2.14 5.31 14.62
N ASP A 83 -1.91 6.59 14.88
CA ASP A 83 -2.07 7.19 16.22
C ASP A 83 -1.30 6.43 17.31
N GLY A 84 -0.07 5.98 17.01
CA GLY A 84 0.79 5.22 17.91
C GLY A 84 0.40 3.73 18.08
N VAL A 85 -0.68 3.27 17.41
CA VAL A 85 -1.18 1.89 17.51
C VAL A 85 -0.84 1.13 16.22
N ILE A 86 -0.30 -0.09 16.39
CA ILE A 86 -0.06 -1.01 15.28
C ILE A 86 -1.40 -1.49 14.73
N GLN A 87 -1.61 -1.27 13.44
CA GLN A 87 -2.82 -1.69 12.72
C GLN A 87 -2.64 -3.07 12.09
N GLN A 88 -1.52 -3.30 11.42
CA GLN A 88 -1.18 -4.59 10.82
C GLN A 88 0.32 -4.72 10.68
N VAL A 89 0.82 -5.97 10.80
CA VAL A 89 2.21 -6.34 10.54
C VAL A 89 2.21 -7.51 9.58
N ASP A 90 2.73 -7.31 8.37
CA ASP A 90 2.75 -8.37 7.36
C ASP A 90 3.79 -8.11 6.27
N SER A 91 3.89 -9.03 5.30
CA SER A 91 4.60 -8.80 4.05
C SER A 91 3.91 -7.71 3.22
N PRO A 92 4.64 -6.99 2.34
CA PRO A 92 4.04 -6.01 1.43
C PRO A 92 2.84 -6.56 0.67
N GLN A 93 2.96 -7.76 0.10
CA GLN A 93 1.90 -8.40 -0.67
C GLN A 93 0.65 -8.66 0.18
N ASN A 94 0.80 -9.20 1.39
CA ASN A 94 -0.34 -9.47 2.26
C ASN A 94 -1.05 -8.19 2.73
N LEU A 95 -0.30 -7.12 3.01
CA LEU A 95 -0.90 -5.82 3.35
C LEU A 95 -1.77 -5.28 2.22
N TYR A 96 -1.35 -5.52 0.98
CA TYR A 96 -2.07 -5.09 -0.21
C TYR A 96 -3.30 -5.96 -0.48
N ASP A 97 -3.14 -7.30 -0.47
CA ASP A 97 -4.18 -8.25 -0.85
C ASP A 97 -5.18 -8.54 0.28
N LYS A 98 -4.70 -8.50 1.55
CA LYS A 98 -5.46 -8.92 2.73
C LYS A 98 -5.38 -7.90 3.86
N PRO A 99 -5.78 -6.64 3.61
CA PRO A 99 -5.81 -5.63 4.67
C PRO A 99 -6.78 -6.06 5.78
N CYS A 100 -6.34 -5.97 7.04
CA CYS A 100 -7.12 -6.44 8.18
C CYS A 100 -8.26 -5.49 8.57
N ASN A 101 -8.20 -4.23 8.14
CA ASN A 101 -9.22 -3.23 8.43
C ASN A 101 -9.31 -2.15 7.34
N LYS A 102 -10.36 -1.32 7.42
CA LYS A 102 -10.64 -0.24 6.46
C LYS A 102 -9.50 0.78 6.36
N PHE A 103 -8.82 1.06 7.47
CA PHE A 103 -7.69 2.00 7.46
C PHE A 103 -6.53 1.46 6.62
N VAL A 104 -6.09 0.23 6.87
CA VAL A 104 -4.99 -0.39 6.11
C VAL A 104 -5.36 -0.51 4.63
N ALA A 105 -6.60 -0.91 4.32
CA ALA A 105 -7.09 -1.03 2.96
C ALA A 105 -7.02 0.28 2.17
N GLY A 106 -7.42 1.39 2.80
CA GLY A 106 -7.37 2.71 2.18
C GLY A 106 -5.99 3.37 2.23
N PHE A 107 -5.16 2.99 3.21
CA PHE A 107 -3.82 3.56 3.36
C PHE A 107 -2.81 2.92 2.39
N ILE A 108 -2.87 1.61 2.17
CA ILE A 108 -1.92 0.88 1.33
C ILE A 108 -2.38 0.86 -0.13
N GLY A 109 -1.53 1.40 -1.01
CA GLY A 109 -1.71 1.46 -2.46
C GLY A 109 -1.61 2.88 -3.02
N ALA A 110 -0.99 3.00 -4.19
CA ALA A 110 -0.89 4.25 -4.96
C ALA A 110 -1.21 3.94 -6.44
N PRO A 111 -2.42 4.31 -6.91
CA PRO A 111 -3.50 5.03 -6.23
C PRO A 111 -4.15 4.24 -5.07
N GLN A 112 -4.83 4.95 -4.17
CA GLN A 112 -5.54 4.33 -3.05
C GLN A 112 -6.77 3.54 -3.52
N MET A 113 -7.21 2.60 -2.68
CA MET A 113 -8.45 1.85 -2.90
C MET A 113 -9.67 2.78 -2.89
N ASN A 114 -10.56 2.61 -3.87
CA ASN A 114 -11.86 3.30 -3.87
C ASN A 114 -12.74 2.70 -2.78
N MET A 115 -13.23 3.52 -1.87
CA MET A 115 -14.11 3.12 -0.78
C MET A 115 -15.51 3.67 -1.03
N ILE A 116 -16.50 2.78 -1.18
CA ILE A 116 -17.88 3.14 -1.55
C ILE A 116 -18.81 2.45 -0.56
N ASP A 117 -19.75 3.19 0.00
CA ASP A 117 -20.80 2.59 0.83
C ASP A 117 -21.90 2.04 -0.08
N ALA A 118 -22.28 0.78 0.14
CA ALA A 118 -23.23 0.04 -0.66
C ALA A 118 -24.22 -0.73 0.21
N ASP A 119 -25.48 -0.78 -0.23
CA ASP A 119 -26.52 -1.57 0.40
C ASP A 119 -26.47 -3.00 -0.10
N VAL A 120 -26.44 -3.93 0.85
CA VAL A 120 -26.42 -5.37 0.57
C VAL A 120 -27.85 -5.87 0.45
N LYS A 121 -28.19 -6.45 -0.70
CA LYS A 121 -29.50 -7.04 -0.94
C LYS A 121 -29.36 -8.49 -1.40
N GLU A 122 -30.33 -9.32 -1.05
CA GLU A 122 -30.48 -10.66 -1.56
C GLU A 122 -31.45 -10.63 -2.76
N SER A 123 -31.02 -11.21 -3.87
CA SER A 123 -31.80 -11.33 -5.09
C SER A 123 -31.80 -12.80 -5.55
N GLY A 124 -32.75 -13.59 -5.04
CA GLY A 124 -32.79 -15.02 -5.27
C GLY A 124 -31.58 -15.74 -4.67
N ALA A 125 -30.78 -16.41 -5.49
CA ALA A 125 -29.56 -17.09 -5.06
C ALA A 125 -28.37 -16.11 -4.88
N ASP A 126 -28.41 -14.96 -5.56
CA ASP A 126 -27.33 -13.99 -5.63
C ASP A 126 -27.40 -12.98 -4.48
N VAL A 127 -26.25 -12.39 -4.13
CA VAL A 127 -26.14 -11.21 -3.27
C VAL A 127 -25.67 -10.05 -4.11
N THR A 128 -26.38 -8.95 -4.03
CA THR A 128 -26.08 -7.74 -4.80
C THR A 128 -25.71 -6.60 -3.88
N LEU A 129 -24.89 -5.69 -4.40
CA LEU A 129 -24.48 -4.44 -3.77
C LEU A 129 -25.02 -3.28 -4.61
N THR A 130 -25.77 -2.39 -3.99
CA THR A 130 -26.35 -1.23 -4.66
C THR A 130 -25.71 0.05 -4.13
N PHE A 131 -25.19 0.88 -5.01
CA PHE A 131 -24.57 2.17 -4.69
C PHE A 131 -24.69 3.13 -5.91
N GLY A 132 -24.93 4.41 -5.66
CA GLY A 132 -24.95 5.45 -6.70
C GLY A 132 -25.91 5.16 -7.89
N GLY A 133 -26.97 4.39 -7.67
CA GLY A 133 -27.88 3.96 -8.74
C GLY A 133 -27.42 2.72 -9.53
N HIS A 134 -26.26 2.18 -9.22
CA HIS A 134 -25.70 0.97 -9.85
C HIS A 134 -25.87 -0.25 -8.94
N THR A 135 -25.90 -1.42 -9.54
CA THR A 135 -25.99 -2.69 -8.83
C THR A 135 -24.96 -3.66 -9.40
N ILE A 136 -24.12 -4.22 -8.51
CA ILE A 136 -23.17 -5.26 -8.87
C ILE A 136 -23.51 -6.57 -8.15
N THR A 137 -23.19 -7.70 -8.76
CA THR A 137 -23.40 -9.02 -8.15
C THR A 137 -22.10 -9.52 -7.54
N LEU A 138 -22.17 -9.93 -6.26
CA LEU A 138 -21.00 -10.51 -5.60
C LEU A 138 -20.66 -11.89 -6.14
N PRO A 139 -19.35 -12.20 -6.31
CA PRO A 139 -18.90 -13.57 -6.53
C PRO A 139 -19.39 -14.51 -5.44
N ALA A 140 -19.68 -15.76 -5.78
CA ALA A 140 -20.30 -16.73 -4.86
C ALA A 140 -19.57 -16.88 -3.52
N GLU A 141 -18.24 -16.87 -3.53
CA GLU A 141 -17.43 -16.95 -2.31
C GLU A 141 -17.64 -15.74 -1.38
N LYS A 142 -17.64 -14.53 -1.94
CA LYS A 142 -17.89 -13.30 -1.17
C LYS A 142 -19.35 -13.22 -0.71
N ALA A 143 -20.30 -13.63 -1.56
CA ALA A 143 -21.71 -13.70 -1.22
C ALA A 143 -21.97 -14.62 -0.02
N LYS A 144 -21.31 -15.78 0.04
CA LYS A 144 -21.37 -16.70 1.16
C LYS A 144 -20.91 -16.05 2.47
N ILE A 145 -19.75 -15.39 2.46
CA ILE A 145 -19.20 -14.70 3.63
C ILE A 145 -20.16 -13.60 4.11
N VAL A 146 -20.74 -12.84 3.19
CA VAL A 146 -21.68 -11.75 3.51
C VAL A 146 -22.95 -12.29 4.16
N LYS A 147 -23.49 -13.42 3.66
CA LYS A 147 -24.64 -14.10 4.26
C LYS A 147 -24.32 -14.66 5.64
N GLU A 148 -23.22 -15.39 5.79
CA GLU A 148 -22.79 -16.00 7.06
C GLU A 148 -22.56 -14.95 8.15
N LYS A 149 -22.03 -13.79 7.80
CA LYS A 149 -21.81 -12.68 8.73
C LYS A 149 -23.05 -11.80 8.97
N GLY A 150 -24.19 -12.10 8.34
CA GLY A 150 -25.45 -11.37 8.53
C GLY A 150 -25.39 -9.92 8.07
N TYR A 151 -24.72 -9.64 6.94
CA TYR A 151 -24.66 -8.31 6.35
C TYR A 151 -25.78 -8.02 5.36
N VAL A 152 -26.62 -9.01 5.00
CA VAL A 152 -27.79 -8.80 4.14
C VAL A 152 -28.75 -7.80 4.81
N GLY A 153 -29.21 -6.84 4.04
CA GLY A 153 -30.05 -5.74 4.53
C GLY A 153 -29.31 -4.61 5.27
N LYS A 154 -27.99 -4.63 5.26
CA LYS A 154 -27.15 -3.58 5.87
C LYS A 154 -26.35 -2.83 4.82
N THR A 155 -25.95 -1.60 5.16
CA THR A 155 -24.96 -0.85 4.39
C THR A 155 -23.56 -1.30 4.80
N VAL A 156 -22.72 -1.62 3.83
CA VAL A 156 -21.31 -2.01 4.00
C VAL A 156 -20.42 -1.10 3.17
N THR A 157 -19.17 -0.92 3.58
CA THR A 157 -18.18 -0.28 2.72
C THR A 157 -17.52 -1.33 1.84
N ILE A 158 -17.61 -1.16 0.53
CA ILE A 158 -16.85 -1.96 -0.44
C ILE A 158 -15.57 -1.23 -0.82
N GLY A 159 -14.48 -1.99 -1.00
CA GLY A 159 -13.21 -1.48 -1.49
C GLY A 159 -12.93 -2.08 -2.87
N ILE A 160 -12.61 -1.20 -3.83
CA ILE A 160 -12.25 -1.60 -5.19
C ILE A 160 -10.90 -0.96 -5.51
N ARG A 161 -9.91 -1.76 -5.85
CA ARG A 161 -8.62 -1.26 -6.27
C ARG A 161 -8.73 -0.65 -7.67
N PRO A 162 -7.98 0.43 -7.99
CA PRO A 162 -8.04 1.04 -9.32
C PRO A 162 -7.71 0.07 -10.46
N GLU A 163 -6.80 -0.86 -10.23
CA GLU A 163 -6.41 -1.90 -11.20
C GLU A 163 -7.50 -2.98 -11.46
N ASP A 164 -8.48 -3.08 -10.56
CA ASP A 164 -9.63 -3.98 -10.75
C ASP A 164 -10.76 -3.33 -11.57
N LEU A 165 -10.59 -2.06 -11.95
CA LEU A 165 -11.52 -1.34 -12.81
C LEU A 165 -11.06 -1.46 -14.27
N HIS A 166 -11.83 -2.13 -15.08
CA HIS A 166 -11.53 -2.37 -16.49
C HIS A 166 -12.57 -1.71 -17.38
N ASP A 167 -12.12 -1.13 -18.49
CA ASP A 167 -12.97 -0.55 -19.53
C ASP A 167 -12.83 -1.26 -20.89
N ASP A 168 -12.05 -2.33 -20.95
CA ASP A 168 -11.85 -3.16 -22.13
C ASP A 168 -13.10 -3.99 -22.45
N GLU A 169 -13.45 -4.06 -23.71
CA GLU A 169 -14.65 -4.79 -24.18
C GLU A 169 -14.61 -6.28 -23.79
N ALA A 170 -13.45 -6.90 -23.78
CA ALA A 170 -13.27 -8.28 -23.36
C ALA A 170 -13.67 -8.52 -21.90
N TRP A 171 -13.30 -7.59 -20.99
CA TRP A 171 -13.68 -7.65 -19.58
C TRP A 171 -15.17 -7.37 -19.38
N LEU A 172 -15.73 -6.40 -20.11
CA LEU A 172 -17.17 -6.10 -20.07
C LEU A 172 -18.01 -7.28 -20.49
N GLN A 173 -17.60 -8.00 -21.54
CA GLN A 173 -18.29 -9.22 -21.99
C GLN A 173 -18.16 -10.36 -20.98
N ALA A 174 -17.01 -10.49 -20.30
CA ALA A 174 -16.79 -11.53 -19.30
C ALA A 174 -17.57 -11.30 -17.99
N SER A 175 -17.94 -10.05 -17.69
CA SER A 175 -18.61 -9.67 -16.43
C SER A 175 -19.79 -8.72 -16.63
N PRO A 176 -20.79 -9.04 -17.46
CA PRO A 176 -21.88 -8.13 -17.83
C PRO A 176 -22.78 -7.70 -16.65
N LYS A 177 -22.75 -8.42 -15.54
CA LYS A 177 -23.52 -8.11 -14.32
C LYS A 177 -22.83 -7.09 -13.40
N ASN A 178 -21.59 -6.70 -13.69
CA ASN A 178 -20.76 -5.86 -12.85
C ASN A 178 -20.31 -4.55 -13.53
N GLU A 179 -21.08 -4.12 -14.51
CA GLU A 179 -20.87 -2.84 -15.18
C GLU A 179 -21.43 -1.69 -14.33
N ILE A 180 -20.56 -0.74 -14.00
CA ILE A 180 -20.94 0.48 -13.24
C ILE A 180 -21.04 1.73 -14.13
N GLY A 181 -20.92 1.55 -15.46
CA GLY A 181 -20.98 2.61 -16.46
C GLY A 181 -19.71 3.44 -16.54
N ARG A 182 -19.59 4.23 -17.62
CA ARG A 182 -18.48 5.18 -17.80
C ARG A 182 -18.91 6.55 -17.29
N ALA A 183 -18.04 7.23 -16.57
CA ALA A 183 -18.22 8.64 -16.30
C ALA A 183 -18.05 9.39 -17.64
N HIS A 184 -19.08 10.12 -18.05
CA HIS A 184 -18.91 11.10 -19.13
C HIS A 184 -18.16 12.31 -18.56
N VAL A 185 -16.95 12.53 -19.03
CA VAL A 185 -16.16 13.74 -18.77
C VAL A 185 -16.55 14.76 -19.81
#